data_118a918641204a65324f56a791e456b2
#
_entry.id   118a918641204a65324f56a791e456b2
#
_cell.length_a   1.000
_cell.length_b   1.000
_cell.length_c   1.000
_cell.angle_alpha   90.00
_cell.angle_beta   90.00
_cell.angle_gamma   90.00
#
_symmetry.space_group_name_H-M   'P 1'
#
loop_
_entity.id
_entity.type
_entity.pdbx_description
1 polymer ?
#
loop_
_entity_poly.entity_id
_entity_poly.type
_entity_poly.pdbx_seq_one_letter_code
_entity_poly.pdbx_strand_id
1 'polypeptide(L)'
;IPWQDNNHYLTWSQLGLTQQEDGLVSNAGIGQRWVAGKWLLGYNTFYDNLLDENLQRAGLGAEAWGEYLRLSANYYQPFASWRDSSAVEEQRMARGYDITAKAWLPFYHHLNTSVSFEQYYGDNVDLFHTGTGYRNPLAVNLGLDYTPVPLVTLSAAHKQGESGVSQNNLGLKLNYRFGVPLKKQLSASEVIDSRSLRGSRYDPPERENLPVLEFRQRKTLSVWLATPPWDLKPGETVVLKLDIRSRHGVRTLNWQGDTQALSLTSPAKANDSEGWSIILPAWDNREGATNRWRLSVVVEDKAGQRVSSNEITLALTQPLLALPEADPRWALLPDE
;
A
#
# COMPACT_ATOMS: atom_id res chain seq x y z
N ILE A 1 31.34 -7.97 8.30
CA ILE A 1 32.25 -8.95 8.92
C ILE A 1 32.61 -9.96 7.82
N PRO A 2 33.91 -10.04 7.40
CA PRO A 2 34.36 -11.07 6.51
C PRO A 2 34.46 -12.40 7.25
N TRP A 3 33.96 -13.47 6.66
CA TRP A 3 34.04 -14.83 7.20
C TRP A 3 35.09 -15.68 6.50
N GLN A 4 35.14 -15.54 5.18
CA GLN A 4 36.10 -16.23 4.34
C GLN A 4 36.63 -15.25 3.30
N ASP A 5 37.89 -14.98 3.33
CA ASP A 5 38.53 -13.98 2.49
C ASP A 5 39.80 -14.53 1.90
N ASN A 6 39.85 -14.59 0.58
CA ASN A 6 41.06 -14.86 -0.18
C ASN A 6 41.14 -13.92 -1.40
N ASN A 7 42.16 -13.97 -2.19
CA ASN A 7 42.39 -13.04 -3.31
C ASN A 7 41.29 -13.09 -4.38
N HIS A 8 40.49 -14.14 -4.44
CA HIS A 8 39.48 -14.35 -5.48
C HIS A 8 38.03 -14.38 -4.97
N TYR A 9 37.86 -14.55 -3.66
CA TYR A 9 36.55 -14.86 -3.08
C TYR A 9 36.39 -14.26 -1.69
N LEU A 10 35.22 -13.70 -1.43
CA LEU A 10 34.85 -13.13 -0.13
C LEU A 10 33.47 -13.58 0.26
N THR A 11 33.32 -14.18 1.45
CA THR A 11 32.04 -14.38 2.13
C THR A 11 31.94 -13.40 3.28
N TRP A 12 30.86 -12.70 3.39
CA TRP A 12 30.67 -11.62 4.37
C TRP A 12 29.29 -11.63 5.00
N SER A 13 29.19 -11.03 6.18
CA SER A 13 27.91 -10.68 6.81
C SER A 13 27.91 -9.20 7.21
N GLN A 14 26.71 -8.65 7.31
CA GLN A 14 26.48 -7.27 7.71
C GLN A 14 25.32 -7.21 8.69
N LEU A 15 25.47 -6.36 9.70
CA LEU A 15 24.41 -5.95 10.62
C LEU A 15 24.32 -4.44 10.57
N GLY A 16 23.11 -3.92 10.55
CA GLY A 16 22.85 -2.49 10.55
C GLY A 16 21.65 -2.13 11.39
N LEU A 17 21.66 -0.92 11.92
CA LEU A 17 20.53 -0.29 12.60
C LEU A 17 20.38 1.10 12.02
N THR A 18 19.16 1.47 11.66
CA THR A 18 18.84 2.78 11.09
C THR A 18 17.58 3.30 11.75
N GLN A 19 17.62 4.53 12.24
CA GLN A 19 16.45 5.23 12.73
C GLN A 19 15.80 6.01 11.60
N GLN A 20 14.51 5.82 11.41
CA GLN A 20 13.67 6.61 10.50
C GLN A 20 12.43 7.12 11.23
N GLU A 21 11.61 7.92 10.56
CA GLU A 21 10.38 8.46 11.16
C GLU A 21 9.40 7.37 11.59
N ASP A 22 9.32 6.28 10.83
CA ASP A 22 8.44 5.14 11.11
C ASP A 22 8.98 4.19 12.20
N GLY A 23 10.18 4.41 12.70
CA GLY A 23 10.78 3.62 13.77
C GLY A 23 12.19 3.13 13.49
N LEU A 24 12.66 2.22 14.33
CA LEU A 24 13.98 1.62 14.27
C LEU A 24 14.00 0.41 13.34
N VAL A 25 14.84 0.45 12.31
CA VAL A 25 15.03 -0.63 11.34
C VAL A 25 16.31 -1.37 11.63
N SER A 26 16.24 -2.69 11.77
CA SER A 26 17.41 -3.56 11.79
C SER A 26 17.56 -4.28 10.46
N ASN A 27 18.79 -4.40 9.99
CA ASN A 27 19.15 -5.09 8.76
C ASN A 27 20.19 -6.16 9.10
N ALA A 28 19.97 -7.38 8.67
CA ALA A 28 20.93 -8.46 8.75
C ALA A 28 21.11 -9.08 7.37
N GLY A 29 22.35 -9.19 6.90
CA GLY A 29 22.65 -9.69 5.57
C GLY A 29 23.87 -10.57 5.51
N ILE A 30 23.88 -11.44 4.51
CA ILE A 30 25.02 -12.27 4.12
C ILE A 30 25.19 -12.19 2.61
N GLY A 31 26.42 -12.33 2.16
CA GLY A 31 26.70 -12.28 0.74
C GLY A 31 28.06 -12.87 0.40
N GLN A 32 28.26 -13.00 -0.90
CA GLN A 32 29.50 -13.48 -1.48
C GLN A 32 29.92 -12.59 -2.64
N ARG A 33 31.21 -12.37 -2.76
CA ARG A 33 31.84 -11.65 -3.86
C ARG A 33 33.02 -12.45 -4.39
N TRP A 34 33.20 -12.41 -5.70
CA TRP A 34 34.34 -13.06 -6.36
C TRP A 34 34.84 -12.23 -7.54
N VAL A 35 36.09 -12.38 -7.85
CA VAL A 35 36.73 -11.71 -9.00
C VAL A 35 36.48 -12.51 -10.27
N ALA A 36 35.92 -11.86 -11.28
CA ALA A 36 35.72 -12.39 -12.62
C ALA A 36 36.33 -11.44 -13.66
N GLY A 37 37.58 -11.68 -14.04
CA GLY A 37 38.35 -10.79 -14.92
C GLY A 37 38.57 -9.42 -14.28
N LYS A 38 38.02 -8.36 -14.92
CA LYS A 38 38.10 -6.98 -14.43
C LYS A 38 36.88 -6.57 -13.58
N TRP A 39 36.01 -7.52 -13.26
CA TRP A 39 34.81 -7.29 -12.51
C TRP A 39 34.85 -8.01 -11.16
N LEU A 40 34.23 -7.40 -10.17
CA LEU A 40 33.86 -8.02 -8.91
C LEU A 40 32.36 -8.29 -8.97
N LEU A 41 32.01 -9.56 -9.00
CA LEU A 41 30.62 -10.01 -9.00
C LEU A 41 30.19 -10.40 -7.60
N GLY A 42 28.94 -10.24 -7.28
CA GLY A 42 28.41 -10.61 -5.99
C GLY A 42 26.91 -10.83 -5.96
N TYR A 43 26.48 -11.52 -4.93
CA TYR A 43 25.07 -11.65 -4.55
C TYR A 43 24.96 -11.59 -3.04
N ASN A 44 23.76 -11.22 -2.59
CA ASN A 44 23.46 -11.12 -1.16
C ASN A 44 22.00 -11.41 -0.87
N THR A 45 21.72 -11.70 0.38
CA THR A 45 20.38 -11.75 0.92
C THR A 45 20.34 -10.99 2.25
N PHE A 46 19.24 -10.29 2.48
CA PHE A 46 19.00 -9.50 3.67
C PHE A 46 17.67 -9.84 4.31
N TYR A 47 17.61 -9.64 5.61
CA TYR A 47 16.41 -9.61 6.41
C TYR A 47 16.30 -8.22 7.04
N ASP A 48 15.26 -7.49 6.69
CA ASP A 48 14.96 -6.16 7.22
C ASP A 48 13.78 -6.25 8.18
N ASN A 49 13.92 -5.67 9.35
CA ASN A 49 12.90 -5.68 10.39
C ASN A 49 12.66 -4.25 10.92
N LEU A 50 11.45 -3.75 10.73
CA LEU A 50 10.96 -2.55 11.39
C LEU A 50 10.46 -2.94 12.78
N LEU A 51 11.29 -2.72 13.79
CA LEU A 51 11.14 -3.29 15.13
C LEU A 51 9.88 -2.79 15.85
N ASP A 52 9.60 -1.50 15.74
CA ASP A 52 8.48 -0.88 16.45
C ASP A 52 7.12 -1.33 15.90
N GLU A 53 7.05 -1.62 14.61
CA GLU A 53 5.82 -2.03 13.93
C GLU A 53 5.73 -3.53 13.68
N ASN A 54 6.78 -4.28 14.02
CA ASN A 54 6.87 -5.72 13.79
C ASN A 54 6.58 -6.12 12.34
N LEU A 55 7.20 -5.41 11.40
CA LEU A 55 7.14 -5.66 9.97
C LEU A 55 8.49 -6.15 9.47
N GLN A 56 8.47 -7.11 8.55
CA GLN A 56 9.68 -7.75 8.03
C GLN A 56 9.62 -7.90 6.51
N ARG A 57 10.81 -7.91 5.88
CA ARG A 57 10.98 -8.28 4.49
C ARG A 57 12.30 -9.03 4.26
N ALA A 58 12.33 -9.86 3.24
CA ALA A 58 13.55 -10.40 2.66
C ALA A 58 14.00 -9.53 1.49
N GLY A 59 15.31 -9.38 1.32
CA GLY A 59 15.94 -8.76 0.17
C GLY A 59 16.86 -9.73 -0.54
N LEU A 60 16.85 -9.72 -1.86
CA LEU A 60 17.80 -10.44 -2.70
C LEU A 60 18.53 -9.41 -3.56
N GLY A 61 19.85 -9.45 -3.59
CA GLY A 61 20.66 -8.52 -4.35
C GLY A 61 21.67 -9.21 -5.25
N ALA A 62 21.95 -8.58 -6.38
CA ALA A 62 23.03 -8.93 -7.29
C ALA A 62 23.85 -7.68 -7.61
N GLU A 63 25.13 -7.83 -7.76
CA GLU A 63 26.04 -6.72 -8.02
C GLU A 63 27.17 -7.10 -9.00
N ALA A 64 27.58 -6.12 -9.79
CA ALA A 64 28.72 -6.22 -10.70
C ALA A 64 29.49 -4.90 -10.64
N TRP A 65 30.71 -4.93 -10.09
CA TRP A 65 31.53 -3.76 -9.87
C TRP A 65 32.78 -3.79 -10.75
N GLY A 66 32.92 -2.77 -11.60
CA GLY A 66 34.13 -2.46 -12.34
C GLY A 66 34.93 -1.36 -11.65
N GLU A 67 36.01 -0.90 -12.26
CA GLU A 67 36.84 0.17 -11.71
C GLU A 67 36.12 1.52 -11.66
N TYR A 68 35.28 1.82 -12.66
CA TYR A 68 34.58 3.11 -12.79
C TYR A 68 33.07 2.99 -12.77
N LEU A 69 32.54 1.77 -12.78
CA LEU A 69 31.12 1.49 -12.86
C LEU A 69 30.71 0.41 -11.88
N ARG A 70 29.64 0.66 -11.10
CA ARG A 70 28.98 -0.31 -10.25
C ARG A 70 27.53 -0.47 -10.69
N LEU A 71 27.15 -1.69 -10.95
CA LEU A 71 25.76 -2.06 -11.25
C LEU A 71 25.22 -2.88 -10.07
N SER A 72 23.99 -2.62 -9.67
CA SER A 72 23.32 -3.40 -8.64
C SER A 72 21.82 -3.52 -8.96
N ALA A 73 21.23 -4.65 -8.56
CA ALA A 73 19.80 -4.89 -8.63
C ALA A 73 19.37 -5.58 -7.34
N ASN A 74 18.26 -5.13 -6.79
CA ASN A 74 17.67 -5.67 -5.57
C ASN A 74 16.21 -5.96 -5.76
N TYR A 75 15.74 -7.02 -5.11
CA TYR A 75 14.33 -7.36 -5.01
C TYR A 75 13.95 -7.51 -3.55
N TYR A 76 12.81 -6.95 -3.16
CA TYR A 76 12.29 -6.95 -1.80
C TYR A 76 10.95 -7.67 -1.74
N GLN A 77 10.86 -8.66 -0.84
CA GLN A 77 9.68 -9.47 -0.62
C GLN A 77 9.23 -9.35 0.84
N PRO A 78 8.05 -8.77 1.13
CA PRO A 78 7.54 -8.72 2.48
C PRO A 78 7.15 -10.12 2.98
N PHE A 79 7.30 -10.34 4.26
CA PHE A 79 6.70 -11.48 4.95
C PHE A 79 5.27 -11.12 5.33
N ALA A 80 4.44 -11.66 4.66
CA ALA A 80 3.00 -11.79 4.47
C ALA A 80 1.96 -11.07 5.34
N SER A 81 2.12 -10.68 6.55
CA SER A 81 0.95 -10.21 7.30
C SER A 81 0.85 -8.69 7.40
N TRP A 82 -0.35 -8.20 7.10
CA TRP A 82 -0.75 -6.84 7.44
C TRP A 82 -0.77 -6.67 8.96
N ARG A 83 -0.28 -5.53 9.44
CA ARG A 83 -0.29 -5.13 10.84
C ARG A 83 -1.10 -3.86 11.02
N ASP A 84 -1.73 -3.71 12.17
CA ASP A 84 -2.48 -2.50 12.50
C ASP A 84 -1.53 -1.31 12.62
N SER A 85 -1.77 -0.27 11.83
CA SER A 85 -1.11 1.03 11.90
C SER A 85 -1.90 2.00 12.78
N SER A 86 -3.23 1.92 12.68
CA SER A 86 -4.18 2.71 13.47
C SER A 86 -5.47 1.94 13.69
N ALA A 87 -6.47 2.58 14.31
CA ALA A 87 -7.80 2.00 14.47
C ALA A 87 -8.49 1.67 13.15
N VAL A 88 -8.14 2.37 12.06
CA VAL A 88 -8.81 2.28 10.74
C VAL A 88 -7.88 1.88 9.61
N GLU A 89 -6.59 1.70 9.86
CA GLU A 89 -5.57 1.46 8.85
C GLU A 89 -4.65 0.32 9.23
N GLU A 90 -4.28 -0.49 8.24
CA GLU A 90 -3.27 -1.55 8.31
C GLU A 90 -2.09 -1.20 7.41
N GLN A 91 -0.92 -1.72 7.75
CA GLN A 91 0.32 -1.51 7.02
C GLN A 91 1.11 -2.80 6.83
N ARG A 92 1.94 -2.82 5.81
CA ARG A 92 3.02 -3.81 5.61
C ARG A 92 4.15 -3.20 4.80
N MET A 93 5.30 -3.85 4.75
CA MET A 93 6.34 -3.49 3.80
C MET A 93 5.89 -3.81 2.38
N ALA A 94 6.16 -2.90 1.44
CA ALA A 94 5.80 -3.09 0.04
C ALA A 94 6.78 -4.04 -0.66
N ARG A 95 6.28 -4.86 -1.57
CA ARG A 95 7.09 -5.62 -2.51
C ARG A 95 7.62 -4.68 -3.59
N GLY A 96 8.87 -4.84 -3.98
CA GLY A 96 9.44 -3.99 -5.01
C GLY A 96 10.83 -4.38 -5.42
N TYR A 97 11.42 -3.57 -6.28
CA TYR A 97 12.78 -3.73 -6.77
C TYR A 97 13.45 -2.38 -6.99
N ASP A 98 14.75 -2.38 -7.01
CA ASP A 98 15.58 -1.29 -7.50
C ASP A 98 16.70 -1.78 -8.41
N ILE A 99 17.12 -0.92 -9.33
CA ILE A 99 18.28 -1.13 -10.20
C ILE A 99 19.09 0.16 -10.18
N THR A 100 20.37 0.07 -9.88
CA THR A 100 21.25 1.22 -9.74
C THR A 100 22.52 1.08 -10.59
N ALA A 101 22.88 2.14 -11.27
CA ALA A 101 24.16 2.33 -11.92
C ALA A 101 24.89 3.51 -11.28
N LYS A 102 26.10 3.30 -10.81
CA LYS A 102 26.96 4.31 -10.20
C LYS A 102 28.29 4.36 -10.95
N ALA A 103 28.71 5.55 -11.35
CA ALA A 103 29.92 5.74 -12.11
C ALA A 103 30.82 6.82 -11.50
N TRP A 104 32.14 6.58 -11.56
CA TRP A 104 33.19 7.55 -11.20
C TRP A 104 33.81 8.11 -12.44
N LEU A 105 34.24 9.41 -12.38
CA LEU A 105 35.03 10.01 -13.44
C LEU A 105 36.43 9.38 -13.44
N PRO A 106 36.92 8.83 -14.56
CA PRO A 106 38.23 8.18 -14.60
C PRO A 106 39.40 9.08 -14.22
N PHE A 107 39.27 10.38 -14.47
CA PHE A 107 40.28 11.39 -14.17
C PHE A 107 40.09 12.08 -12.82
N TYR A 108 38.93 11.86 -12.17
CA TYR A 108 38.63 12.44 -10.86
C TYR A 108 37.76 11.51 -10.01
N HIS A 109 38.38 10.62 -9.26
CA HIS A 109 37.74 9.59 -8.47
C HIS A 109 36.99 10.11 -7.23
N HIS A 110 37.14 11.40 -6.89
CA HIS A 110 36.44 12.02 -5.79
C HIS A 110 34.96 12.27 -6.06
N LEU A 111 34.57 12.26 -7.34
CA LEU A 111 33.20 12.53 -7.75
C LEU A 111 32.58 11.30 -8.42
N ASN A 112 31.39 10.93 -7.98
CA ASN A 112 30.58 9.93 -8.66
C ASN A 112 29.17 10.43 -8.92
N THR A 113 28.54 9.84 -9.91
CA THR A 113 27.13 10.03 -10.23
C THR A 113 26.42 8.71 -10.25
N SER A 114 25.15 8.70 -9.88
CA SER A 114 24.31 7.53 -9.89
C SER A 114 22.96 7.79 -10.51
N VAL A 115 22.42 6.75 -11.16
CA VAL A 115 21.04 6.70 -11.64
C VAL A 115 20.43 5.42 -11.10
N SER A 116 19.25 5.51 -10.49
CA SER A 116 18.51 4.33 -10.07
C SER A 116 17.05 4.41 -10.44
N PHE A 117 16.49 3.26 -10.72
CA PHE A 117 15.06 3.03 -10.87
C PHE A 117 14.58 2.21 -9.70
N GLU A 118 13.46 2.62 -9.10
CA GLU A 118 12.79 1.84 -8.09
C GLU A 118 11.30 1.80 -8.35
N GLN A 119 10.71 0.63 -8.15
CA GLN A 119 9.27 0.44 -8.23
C GLN A 119 8.82 -0.47 -7.09
N TYR A 120 7.73 -0.09 -6.47
CA TYR A 120 7.05 -0.88 -5.45
C TYR A 120 5.61 -1.12 -5.86
N TYR A 121 5.06 -2.25 -5.44
CA TYR A 121 3.73 -2.71 -5.86
C TYR A 121 2.76 -2.66 -4.69
N GLY A 122 1.58 -2.11 -4.96
CA GLY A 122 0.49 -1.99 -4.03
C GLY A 122 -0.47 -0.86 -4.42
N ASP A 123 -1.63 -0.83 -3.80
CA ASP A 123 -2.64 0.19 -4.12
C ASP A 123 -2.36 1.54 -3.46
N ASN A 124 -1.64 1.56 -2.35
CA ASN A 124 -1.35 2.75 -1.56
C ASN A 124 0.04 2.66 -0.91
N VAL A 125 1.06 2.89 -1.71
CA VAL A 125 2.47 2.76 -1.34
C VAL A 125 3.10 4.13 -1.11
N ASP A 126 3.67 4.34 0.08
CA ASP A 126 4.37 5.58 0.46
C ASP A 126 5.86 5.51 0.07
N LEU A 127 6.13 5.67 -1.22
CA LEU A 127 7.49 5.59 -1.77
C LEU A 127 8.38 6.76 -1.30
N PHE A 128 7.80 7.92 -1.04
CA PHE A 128 8.53 9.14 -0.68
C PHE A 128 8.61 9.39 0.83
N HIS A 129 8.06 8.50 1.65
CA HIS A 129 8.00 8.63 3.12
C HIS A 129 7.34 9.95 3.56
N THR A 130 6.30 10.37 2.85
CA THR A 130 5.58 11.63 3.11
C THR A 130 4.21 11.43 3.76
N GLY A 131 3.80 10.18 3.98
CA GLY A 131 2.44 9.82 4.42
C GLY A 131 1.41 9.77 3.28
N THR A 132 1.79 10.11 2.05
CA THR A 132 0.94 10.00 0.87
C THR A 132 1.31 8.77 0.06
N GLY A 133 0.33 7.90 -0.19
CA GLY A 133 0.50 6.68 -0.96
C GLY A 133 0.08 6.82 -2.42
N TYR A 134 0.72 6.04 -3.28
CA TYR A 134 0.46 5.95 -4.71
C TYR A 134 0.32 4.49 -5.13
N ARG A 135 -0.40 4.26 -6.20
CA ARG A 135 -0.57 2.91 -6.74
C ARG A 135 0.64 2.54 -7.61
N ASN A 136 1.29 1.43 -7.26
CA ASN A 136 2.47 0.90 -7.97
C ASN A 136 3.51 1.98 -8.33
N PRO A 137 3.95 2.80 -7.38
CA PRO A 137 4.78 3.96 -7.69
C PRO A 137 6.13 3.56 -8.28
N LEU A 138 6.55 4.30 -9.30
CA LEU A 138 7.86 4.24 -9.92
C LEU A 138 8.58 5.56 -9.66
N ALA A 139 9.85 5.49 -9.32
CA ALA A 139 10.70 6.67 -9.19
C ALA A 139 12.05 6.48 -9.85
N VAL A 140 12.60 7.57 -10.34
CA VAL A 140 13.97 7.68 -10.83
C VAL A 140 14.75 8.53 -9.83
N ASN A 141 15.91 8.02 -9.39
CA ASN A 141 16.82 8.75 -8.53
C ASN A 141 18.06 9.16 -9.31
N LEU A 142 18.45 10.41 -9.18
CA LEU A 142 19.73 10.94 -9.66
C LEU A 142 20.56 11.33 -8.45
N GLY A 143 21.78 10.82 -8.36
CA GLY A 143 22.68 11.06 -7.24
C GLY A 143 24.01 11.65 -7.70
N LEU A 144 24.59 12.46 -6.83
CA LEU A 144 25.94 13.02 -6.97
C LEU A 144 26.62 12.94 -5.62
N ASP A 145 27.76 12.24 -5.56
CA ASP A 145 28.55 12.10 -4.34
C ASP A 145 29.94 12.70 -4.56
N TYR A 146 30.36 13.54 -3.63
CA TYR A 146 31.69 14.09 -3.57
C TYR A 146 32.41 13.59 -2.33
N THR A 147 33.52 12.89 -2.53
CA THR A 147 34.36 12.30 -1.46
C THR A 147 35.72 12.98 -1.45
N PRO A 148 35.89 14.09 -0.70
CA PRO A 148 37.17 14.80 -0.61
C PRO A 148 38.26 13.94 0.06
N VAL A 149 37.88 13.16 1.04
CA VAL A 149 38.74 12.20 1.75
C VAL A 149 37.97 10.90 1.99
N PRO A 150 38.61 9.74 2.16
CA PRO A 150 37.91 8.47 2.35
C PRO A 150 36.90 8.46 3.48
N LEU A 151 37.15 9.20 4.55
CA LEU A 151 36.26 9.28 5.71
C LEU A 151 34.95 10.02 5.43
N VAL A 152 34.94 10.99 4.52
CA VAL A 152 33.83 11.94 4.34
C VAL A 152 33.30 11.90 2.92
N THR A 153 32.00 11.79 2.77
CA THR A 153 31.28 11.93 1.49
C THR A 153 30.11 12.90 1.64
N LEU A 154 30.05 13.88 0.77
CA LEU A 154 28.93 14.79 0.60
C LEU A 154 28.03 14.25 -0.51
N SER A 155 26.74 14.13 -0.25
CA SER A 155 25.77 13.54 -1.18
C SER A 155 24.68 14.54 -1.50
N ALA A 156 24.29 14.58 -2.77
CA ALA A 156 23.08 15.24 -3.25
C ALA A 156 22.29 14.25 -4.10
N ALA A 157 21.00 14.17 -3.87
CA ALA A 157 20.13 13.27 -4.60
C ALA A 157 18.80 13.93 -4.96
N HIS A 158 18.30 13.63 -6.15
CA HIS A 158 16.99 14.04 -6.63
C HIS A 158 16.18 12.80 -7.00
N LYS A 159 15.00 12.67 -6.39
CA LYS A 159 14.06 11.59 -6.64
C LYS A 159 12.82 12.14 -7.33
N GLN A 160 12.50 11.60 -8.49
CA GLN A 160 11.37 12.00 -9.31
C GLN A 160 10.39 10.84 -9.51
N GLY A 161 9.13 11.03 -9.13
CA GLY A 161 8.05 10.10 -9.38
C GLY A 161 7.23 10.42 -10.62
N GLU A 162 6.41 9.47 -11.07
CA GLU A 162 5.56 9.61 -12.26
C GLU A 162 4.49 10.70 -12.13
N SER A 163 3.97 10.92 -10.93
CA SER A 163 2.88 11.88 -10.66
C SER A 163 3.36 13.32 -10.44
N GLY A 164 4.58 13.65 -10.84
CA GLY A 164 5.17 14.98 -10.63
C GLY A 164 5.69 15.21 -9.21
N VAL A 165 5.63 14.20 -8.34
CA VAL A 165 6.22 14.28 -7.00
C VAL A 165 7.72 14.17 -7.09
N SER A 166 8.42 15.09 -6.43
CA SER A 166 9.89 15.10 -6.39
C SER A 166 10.39 15.35 -4.98
N GLN A 167 11.60 14.85 -4.71
CA GLN A 167 12.26 15.02 -3.43
C GLN A 167 13.75 15.26 -3.64
N ASN A 168 14.29 16.24 -2.94
CA ASN A 168 15.72 16.55 -2.94
C ASN A 168 16.30 16.22 -1.57
N ASN A 169 17.42 15.51 -1.56
CA ASN A 169 18.13 15.14 -0.34
C ASN A 169 19.57 15.60 -0.41
N LEU A 170 20.05 16.18 0.68
CA LEU A 170 21.45 16.47 0.90
C LEU A 170 21.91 15.63 2.10
N GLY A 171 23.07 15.02 2.00
CA GLY A 171 23.59 14.14 3.02
C GLY A 171 25.08 14.29 3.25
N LEU A 172 25.47 13.95 4.46
CA LEU A 172 26.87 13.77 4.88
C LEU A 172 27.02 12.33 5.34
N LYS A 173 27.96 11.60 4.71
CA LYS A 173 28.28 10.22 5.10
C LYS A 173 29.69 10.20 5.71
N LEU A 174 29.83 9.52 6.82
CA LEU A 174 31.09 9.25 7.48
C LEU A 174 31.39 7.75 7.40
N ASN A 175 32.51 7.39 6.77
CA ASN A 175 32.96 6.01 6.58
C ASN A 175 34.27 5.76 7.33
N TYR A 176 34.18 5.35 8.57
CA TYR A 176 35.35 5.00 9.34
C TYR A 176 35.72 3.51 9.13
N ARG A 177 36.97 3.25 8.73
CA ARG A 177 37.49 1.90 8.54
C ARG A 177 38.37 1.51 9.72
N PHE A 178 37.95 0.50 10.47
CA PHE A 178 38.76 -0.06 11.54
C PHE A 178 40.04 -0.72 10.99
N GLY A 179 41.15 -0.51 11.69
CA GLY A 179 42.44 -1.04 11.27
C GLY A 179 43.19 -0.19 10.24
N VAL A 180 42.61 0.89 9.74
CA VAL A 180 43.27 1.86 8.87
C VAL A 180 43.60 3.11 9.69
N PRO A 181 44.85 3.62 9.66
CA PRO A 181 45.24 4.82 10.39
C PRO A 181 44.36 6.03 9.98
N LEU A 182 43.92 6.81 10.95
CA LEU A 182 43.04 7.98 10.70
C LEU A 182 43.71 8.97 9.72
N LYS A 183 45.02 9.14 9.77
CA LYS A 183 45.77 9.99 8.84
C LYS A 183 45.54 9.58 7.36
N LYS A 184 45.45 8.29 7.07
CA LYS A 184 45.16 7.79 5.71
C LYS A 184 43.69 8.06 5.34
N GLN A 185 42.79 7.90 6.30
CA GLN A 185 41.34 8.17 6.06
C GLN A 185 41.04 9.65 5.85
N LEU A 186 41.90 10.53 6.25
CA LEU A 186 41.81 12.00 6.05
C LEU A 186 42.68 12.48 4.88
N SER A 187 43.32 11.60 4.14
CA SER A 187 44.16 11.97 3.00
C SER A 187 43.39 11.88 1.67
N ALA A 188 43.37 13.00 0.92
CA ALA A 188 42.71 13.07 -0.37
C ALA A 188 43.31 12.10 -1.41
N SER A 189 44.63 11.83 -1.32
CA SER A 189 45.31 10.91 -2.23
C SER A 189 44.89 9.45 -2.06
N GLU A 190 44.36 9.07 -0.91
CA GLU A 190 43.91 7.70 -0.62
C GLU A 190 42.49 7.40 -1.19
N VAL A 191 41.80 8.37 -1.75
CA VAL A 191 40.46 8.17 -2.33
C VAL A 191 40.52 7.24 -3.54
N ILE A 192 41.54 7.36 -4.38
CA ILE A 192 41.74 6.51 -5.56
C ILE A 192 41.87 5.04 -5.14
N ASP A 193 42.71 4.73 -4.15
CA ASP A 193 42.90 3.38 -3.66
C ASP A 193 41.63 2.81 -3.00
N SER A 194 40.87 3.66 -2.31
CA SER A 194 39.61 3.24 -1.70
C SER A 194 38.51 2.94 -2.76
N ARG A 195 38.62 3.48 -3.96
CA ARG A 195 37.68 3.27 -5.10
C ARG A 195 38.10 2.11 -5.99
N SER A 196 39.33 1.63 -5.90
CA SER A 196 39.75 0.46 -6.64
C SER A 196 38.93 -0.78 -6.24
N LEU A 197 38.84 -1.78 -7.11
CA LEU A 197 38.13 -3.02 -6.79
C LEU A 197 38.69 -3.73 -5.55
N ARG A 198 40.01 -3.65 -5.34
CA ARG A 198 40.66 -4.20 -4.16
C ARG A 198 40.33 -3.41 -2.89
N GLY A 199 40.33 -2.09 -2.95
CA GLY A 199 40.03 -1.22 -1.81
C GLY A 199 38.54 -1.19 -1.43
N SER A 200 37.67 -1.44 -2.39
CA SER A 200 36.20 -1.38 -2.22
C SER A 200 35.52 -2.72 -2.00
N ARG A 201 36.27 -3.84 -2.03
CA ARG A 201 35.68 -5.20 -1.88
C ARG A 201 34.89 -5.41 -0.57
N TYR A 202 35.15 -4.61 0.44
CA TYR A 202 34.44 -4.63 1.73
C TYR A 202 33.33 -3.59 1.83
N ASP A 203 33.09 -2.80 0.80
CA ASP A 203 32.03 -1.79 0.82
C ASP A 203 30.66 -2.46 0.95
N PRO A 204 29.71 -1.85 1.67
CA PRO A 204 28.35 -2.37 1.76
C PRO A 204 27.70 -2.43 0.39
N PRO A 205 26.77 -3.37 0.15
CA PRO A 205 26.03 -3.43 -1.09
C PRO A 205 25.13 -2.20 -1.25
N GLU A 206 24.94 -1.79 -2.50
CA GLU A 206 23.99 -0.73 -2.84
C GLU A 206 22.56 -1.31 -2.79
N ARG A 207 21.79 -0.90 -1.80
CA ARG A 207 20.42 -1.33 -1.61
C ARG A 207 19.63 -0.29 -0.80
N GLU A 208 18.30 -0.39 -0.91
CA GLU A 208 17.43 0.40 -0.03
C GLU A 208 17.34 -0.27 1.35
N ASN A 209 17.92 0.36 2.34
CA ASN A 209 17.89 -0.13 3.72
C ASN A 209 16.64 0.31 4.49
N LEU A 210 15.99 1.38 4.03
CA LEU A 210 14.75 1.87 4.61
C LEU A 210 13.56 1.24 3.89
N PRO A 211 12.74 0.46 4.58
CA PRO A 211 11.60 -0.19 3.95
C PRO A 211 10.56 0.83 3.50
N VAL A 212 9.97 0.55 2.36
CA VAL A 212 8.82 1.28 1.84
C VAL A 212 7.55 0.60 2.32
N LEU A 213 6.62 1.36 2.89
CA LEU A 213 5.40 0.85 3.48
C LEU A 213 4.21 0.98 2.53
N GLU A 214 3.33 0.01 2.60
CA GLU A 214 2.03 -0.04 1.95
C GLU A 214 0.94 0.01 3.00
N PHE A 215 -0.11 0.79 2.75
CA PHE A 215 -1.22 1.00 3.66
C PHE A 215 -2.54 0.57 3.02
N ARG A 216 -3.48 0.11 3.83
CA ARG A 216 -4.87 -0.11 3.42
C ARG A 216 -5.82 0.21 4.54
N GLN A 217 -7.07 0.53 4.18
CA GLN A 217 -8.13 0.67 5.17
C GLN A 217 -8.44 -0.67 5.83
N ARG A 218 -8.57 -0.62 7.13
CA ARG A 218 -8.97 -1.73 7.95
C ARG A 218 -10.46 -1.96 7.80
N LYS A 219 -10.88 -3.18 7.47
CA LYS A 219 -12.30 -3.56 7.39
C LYS A 219 -12.86 -3.79 8.79
N THR A 220 -13.11 -2.71 9.52
CA THR A 220 -13.68 -2.74 10.88
C THR A 220 -15.18 -2.48 10.89
N LEU A 221 -15.76 -2.15 9.73
CA LEU A 221 -17.17 -1.87 9.55
C LEU A 221 -17.69 -2.62 8.32
N SER A 222 -18.75 -3.37 8.49
CA SER A 222 -19.49 -3.99 7.40
C SER A 222 -20.98 -3.76 7.58
N VAL A 223 -21.69 -3.56 6.48
CA VAL A 223 -23.12 -3.23 6.45
C VAL A 223 -23.80 -4.08 5.40
N TRP A 224 -24.85 -4.76 5.80
CA TRP A 224 -25.71 -5.54 4.92
C TRP A 224 -27.18 -5.19 5.14
N LEU A 225 -27.88 -4.83 4.06
CA LEU A 225 -29.31 -4.60 4.06
C LEU A 225 -30.00 -5.82 3.46
N ALA A 226 -30.84 -6.49 4.25
CA ALA A 226 -31.54 -7.68 3.81
C ALA A 226 -32.55 -7.35 2.72
N THR A 227 -32.60 -8.17 1.68
CA THR A 227 -33.59 -8.06 0.62
C THR A 227 -34.97 -8.40 1.17
N PRO A 228 -35.98 -7.53 1.01
CA PRO A 228 -37.33 -7.80 1.45
C PRO A 228 -37.97 -8.93 0.64
N PRO A 229 -39.10 -9.49 1.10
CA PRO A 229 -39.89 -10.45 0.32
C PRO A 229 -40.24 -9.89 -1.06
N TRP A 230 -40.42 -10.73 -2.04
CA TRP A 230 -40.73 -10.35 -3.41
C TRP A 230 -42.23 -10.13 -3.70
N ASP A 231 -43.11 -10.49 -2.74
CA ASP A 231 -44.55 -10.39 -2.81
C ASP A 231 -45.14 -9.16 -2.06
N LEU A 232 -44.49 -8.02 -2.18
CA LEU A 232 -44.85 -6.80 -1.48
C LEU A 232 -46.16 -6.21 -2.01
N LYS A 233 -47.02 -5.76 -1.07
CA LYS A 233 -48.35 -5.19 -1.36
C LYS A 233 -48.38 -3.67 -1.15
N PRO A 234 -49.18 -2.94 -1.92
CA PRO A 234 -49.39 -1.51 -1.70
C PRO A 234 -49.85 -1.22 -0.26
N GLY A 235 -49.25 -0.20 0.37
CA GLY A 235 -49.58 0.24 1.71
C GLY A 235 -49.04 -0.64 2.83
N GLU A 236 -48.30 -1.69 2.51
CA GLU A 236 -47.68 -2.58 3.50
C GLU A 236 -46.54 -1.87 4.22
N THR A 237 -46.45 -2.09 5.53
CA THR A 237 -45.32 -1.64 6.35
C THR A 237 -44.28 -2.74 6.40
N VAL A 238 -43.07 -2.45 5.96
CA VAL A 238 -41.94 -3.38 5.94
C VAL A 238 -40.90 -2.93 6.95
N VAL A 239 -40.52 -3.82 7.88
CA VAL A 239 -39.42 -3.58 8.79
C VAL A 239 -38.12 -3.94 8.06
N LEU A 240 -37.21 -2.99 8.01
CA LEU A 240 -35.90 -3.20 7.38
C LEU A 240 -34.96 -3.96 8.31
N LYS A 241 -34.31 -4.98 7.78
CA LYS A 241 -33.31 -5.76 8.50
C LYS A 241 -31.92 -5.32 8.05
N LEU A 242 -31.21 -4.65 8.94
CA LEU A 242 -29.91 -4.12 8.74
C LEU A 242 -28.90 -4.83 9.63
N ASP A 243 -27.96 -5.55 9.04
CA ASP A 243 -26.86 -6.18 9.77
C ASP A 243 -25.64 -5.26 9.68
N ILE A 244 -25.25 -4.70 10.81
CA ILE A 244 -24.07 -3.84 10.95
C ILE A 244 -23.10 -4.51 11.88
N ARG A 245 -21.91 -4.79 11.38
CA ARG A 245 -20.77 -5.25 12.20
C ARG A 245 -19.76 -4.12 12.30
N SER A 246 -19.65 -3.55 13.47
CA SER A 246 -18.74 -2.45 13.76
C SER A 246 -17.89 -2.75 15.00
N ARG A 247 -16.58 -2.60 14.86
CA ARG A 247 -15.65 -2.73 15.99
C ARG A 247 -15.70 -1.51 16.92
N HIS A 248 -15.97 -0.33 16.37
CA HIS A 248 -15.91 0.94 17.09
C HIS A 248 -17.29 1.51 17.45
N GLY A 249 -18.36 0.84 17.05
CA GLY A 249 -19.73 1.30 17.23
C GLY A 249 -20.19 2.28 16.13
N VAL A 250 -21.48 2.34 15.93
CA VAL A 250 -22.13 3.17 14.89
C VAL A 250 -22.23 4.61 15.36
N ARG A 251 -21.83 5.55 14.52
CA ARG A 251 -22.01 6.99 14.74
C ARG A 251 -23.26 7.51 14.05
N THR A 252 -23.38 7.26 12.74
CA THR A 252 -24.52 7.74 11.93
C THR A 252 -24.92 6.72 10.89
N LEU A 253 -26.22 6.71 10.58
CA LEU A 253 -26.79 6.05 9.41
C LEU A 253 -27.40 7.10 8.49
N ASN A 254 -27.02 7.10 7.23
CA ASN A 254 -27.55 8.00 6.22
C ASN A 254 -28.17 7.18 5.07
N TRP A 255 -29.48 7.17 5.01
CA TRP A 255 -30.23 6.45 4.00
C TRP A 255 -30.23 7.19 2.67
N GLN A 256 -30.13 6.45 1.58
CA GLN A 256 -30.09 6.94 0.21
C GLN A 256 -31.11 6.21 -0.66
N GLY A 257 -31.57 6.88 -1.71
CA GLY A 257 -32.57 6.38 -2.64
C GLY A 257 -33.93 7.00 -2.41
N ASP A 258 -34.98 6.21 -2.61
CA ASP A 258 -36.38 6.67 -2.62
C ASP A 258 -36.99 6.79 -1.21
N THR A 259 -36.24 7.35 -0.27
CA THR A 259 -36.62 7.43 1.16
C THR A 259 -37.93 8.15 1.42
N GLN A 260 -38.23 9.22 0.67
CA GLN A 260 -39.48 9.96 0.81
C GLN A 260 -40.68 9.19 0.26
N ALA A 261 -40.52 8.59 -0.92
CA ALA A 261 -41.56 7.77 -1.53
C ALA A 261 -41.94 6.58 -0.67
N LEU A 262 -40.97 6.01 0.03
CA LEU A 262 -41.13 4.86 0.93
C LEU A 262 -41.54 5.26 2.36
N SER A 263 -41.73 6.54 2.66
CA SER A 263 -42.07 7.03 4.01
C SER A 263 -41.15 6.43 5.09
N LEU A 264 -39.84 6.47 4.86
CA LEU A 264 -38.85 5.89 5.77
C LEU A 264 -38.98 6.47 7.18
N THR A 265 -39.15 5.61 8.16
CA THR A 265 -39.32 5.98 9.57
C THR A 265 -38.14 5.50 10.37
N SER A 266 -37.52 6.39 11.17
CA SER A 266 -36.41 6.09 12.03
C SER A 266 -36.85 5.52 13.39
N PRO A 267 -36.03 4.70 14.04
CA PRO A 267 -36.24 4.33 15.45
C PRO A 267 -35.99 5.54 16.38
N ALA A 268 -36.23 5.36 17.66
CA ALA A 268 -36.00 6.38 18.69
C ALA A 268 -34.58 6.95 18.69
N LYS A 269 -33.59 6.09 18.41
CA LYS A 269 -32.20 6.48 18.20
C LYS A 269 -31.83 6.28 16.74
N ALA A 270 -31.50 7.36 16.06
CA ALA A 270 -31.21 7.35 14.63
C ALA A 270 -29.92 6.59 14.24
N ASN A 271 -29.12 6.17 15.21
CA ASN A 271 -27.92 5.34 15.00
C ASN A 271 -28.14 3.86 15.34
N ASP A 272 -29.36 3.44 15.73
CA ASP A 272 -29.69 2.05 15.90
C ASP A 272 -29.83 1.33 14.56
N SER A 273 -29.38 0.08 14.48
CA SER A 273 -29.54 -0.77 13.30
C SER A 273 -30.94 -1.39 13.21
N GLU A 274 -31.67 -1.42 14.30
CA GLU A 274 -33.02 -1.98 14.40
C GLU A 274 -34.09 -0.88 14.49
N GLY A 275 -35.30 -1.21 14.04
CA GLY A 275 -36.47 -0.35 14.15
C GLY A 275 -36.69 0.60 12.96
N TRP A 276 -35.91 0.49 11.91
CA TRP A 276 -36.18 1.18 10.66
C TRP A 276 -37.29 0.50 9.89
N SER A 277 -38.26 1.28 9.39
CA SER A 277 -39.40 0.79 8.62
C SER A 277 -39.70 1.68 7.45
N ILE A 278 -40.38 1.11 6.46
CA ILE A 278 -40.90 1.78 5.28
C ILE A 278 -42.34 1.43 5.08
N ILE A 279 -43.10 2.30 4.38
CA ILE A 279 -44.44 2.05 3.94
C ILE A 279 -44.46 2.08 2.43
N LEU A 280 -44.90 0.98 1.82
CA LEU A 280 -44.96 0.89 0.36
C LEU A 280 -46.04 1.80 -0.19
N PRO A 281 -45.76 2.56 -1.27
CA PRO A 281 -46.75 3.41 -1.93
C PRO A 281 -47.92 2.63 -2.52
N ALA A 282 -48.95 3.33 -2.87
CA ALA A 282 -50.04 2.77 -3.65
C ALA A 282 -49.56 2.35 -5.05
N TRP A 283 -50.26 1.37 -5.64
CA TRP A 283 -49.95 0.95 -7.00
C TRP A 283 -50.19 2.10 -7.98
N ASP A 284 -49.20 2.40 -8.80
CA ASP A 284 -49.29 3.41 -9.85
C ASP A 284 -49.67 2.76 -11.18
N ASN A 285 -50.86 3.10 -11.69
CA ASN A 285 -51.39 2.57 -12.94
C ASN A 285 -50.99 3.39 -14.18
N ARG A 286 -50.21 4.46 -14.02
CA ARG A 286 -49.79 5.27 -15.16
C ARG A 286 -48.90 4.47 -16.09
N GLU A 287 -49.07 4.74 -17.39
CA GLU A 287 -48.21 4.10 -18.41
C GLU A 287 -46.74 4.47 -18.15
N GLY A 288 -45.87 3.46 -18.13
CA GLY A 288 -44.43 3.59 -17.83
C GLY A 288 -44.08 3.61 -16.34
N ALA A 289 -45.04 3.51 -15.42
CA ALA A 289 -44.75 3.38 -14.00
C ALA A 289 -44.05 2.04 -13.70
N THR A 290 -42.92 2.09 -13.01
CA THR A 290 -42.11 0.88 -12.70
C THR A 290 -42.61 0.18 -11.45
N ASN A 291 -43.27 0.88 -10.52
CA ASN A 291 -43.67 0.39 -9.19
C ASN A 291 -42.48 -0.29 -8.44
N ARG A 292 -41.31 0.32 -8.58
CA ARG A 292 -40.05 -0.14 -7.98
C ARG A 292 -39.33 1.04 -7.35
N TRP A 293 -38.76 0.80 -6.18
CA TRP A 293 -37.98 1.80 -5.43
C TRP A 293 -36.67 1.20 -4.98
N ARG A 294 -35.67 2.04 -4.87
CA ARG A 294 -34.32 1.64 -4.44
C ARG A 294 -34.01 2.24 -3.09
N LEU A 295 -33.28 1.49 -2.30
CA LEU A 295 -32.87 1.90 -0.98
C LEU A 295 -31.49 1.33 -0.64
N SER A 296 -30.65 2.17 -0.07
CA SER A 296 -29.36 1.80 0.50
C SER A 296 -29.04 2.68 1.70
N VAL A 297 -28.05 2.32 2.48
CA VAL A 297 -27.62 3.09 3.64
C VAL A 297 -26.12 3.23 3.70
N VAL A 298 -25.63 4.42 4.03
CA VAL A 298 -24.23 4.69 4.34
C VAL A 298 -24.09 4.77 5.85
N VAL A 299 -23.25 3.92 6.41
CA VAL A 299 -22.98 3.88 7.84
C VAL A 299 -21.61 4.47 8.11
N GLU A 300 -21.52 5.36 9.08
CA GLU A 300 -20.25 5.89 9.61
C GLU A 300 -20.09 5.38 11.04
N ASP A 301 -18.92 4.82 11.33
CA ASP A 301 -18.56 4.40 12.67
C ASP A 301 -17.93 5.54 13.49
N LYS A 302 -17.71 5.31 14.79
CA LYS A 302 -17.11 6.32 15.68
C LYS A 302 -15.63 6.60 15.37
N ALA A 303 -14.97 5.74 14.60
CA ALA A 303 -13.61 5.94 14.12
C ALA A 303 -13.55 6.71 12.77
N GLY A 304 -14.70 7.08 12.20
CA GLY A 304 -14.78 7.85 10.95
C GLY A 304 -14.80 7.03 9.68
N GLN A 305 -14.80 5.69 9.76
CA GLN A 305 -14.94 4.83 8.60
C GLN A 305 -16.38 4.88 8.06
N ARG A 306 -16.51 5.00 6.74
CA ARG A 306 -17.80 5.00 6.04
C ARG A 306 -17.90 3.80 5.12
N VAL A 307 -19.00 3.08 5.19
CA VAL A 307 -19.32 1.94 4.32
C VAL A 307 -20.75 2.04 3.85
N SER A 308 -20.97 1.85 2.56
CA SER A 308 -22.29 1.73 1.96
C SER A 308 -22.77 0.30 2.00
N SER A 309 -24.05 0.10 2.30
CA SER A 309 -24.72 -1.19 2.15
C SER A 309 -24.86 -1.55 0.66
N ASN A 310 -25.24 -2.80 0.41
CA ASN A 310 -25.84 -3.17 -0.86
C ASN A 310 -27.11 -2.34 -1.10
N GLU A 311 -27.43 -2.08 -2.35
CA GLU A 311 -28.72 -1.49 -2.76
C GLU A 311 -29.77 -2.60 -2.84
N ILE A 312 -30.94 -2.37 -2.27
CA ILE A 312 -32.12 -3.24 -2.42
C ILE A 312 -33.14 -2.56 -3.33
N THR A 313 -33.89 -3.37 -4.07
CA THR A 313 -35.01 -2.92 -4.89
C THR A 313 -36.31 -3.48 -4.29
N LEU A 314 -37.26 -2.60 -4.03
CA LEU A 314 -38.57 -2.93 -3.53
C LEU A 314 -39.55 -2.84 -4.72
N ALA A 315 -40.14 -3.97 -5.08
CA ALA A 315 -41.09 -4.05 -6.20
C ALA A 315 -42.44 -4.46 -5.70
N LEU A 316 -43.49 -3.71 -6.06
CA LEU A 316 -44.85 -4.09 -5.77
C LEU A 316 -45.31 -5.21 -6.71
N THR A 317 -46.05 -6.16 -6.15
CA THR A 317 -46.83 -7.13 -6.92
C THR A 317 -48.09 -6.46 -7.48
N GLN A 318 -48.35 -6.66 -8.76
CA GLN A 318 -49.56 -6.11 -9.40
C GLN A 318 -50.80 -6.65 -8.67
N PRO A 319 -51.71 -5.77 -8.21
CA PRO A 319 -52.97 -6.20 -7.63
C PRO A 319 -53.76 -7.00 -8.66
N LEU A 320 -54.23 -8.17 -8.27
CA LEU A 320 -55.19 -8.90 -9.07
C LEU A 320 -56.44 -8.04 -9.15
N LEU A 321 -56.78 -7.56 -10.33
CA LEU A 321 -58.08 -6.99 -10.59
C LEU A 321 -59.09 -8.10 -10.31
N ALA A 322 -59.98 -7.91 -9.31
CA ALA A 322 -61.14 -8.76 -9.16
C ALA A 322 -61.88 -8.74 -10.49
N LEU A 323 -62.01 -9.86 -11.15
CA LEU A 323 -62.93 -9.97 -12.28
C LEU A 323 -64.26 -9.50 -11.78
N PRO A 324 -64.96 -8.59 -12.49
CA PRO A 324 -66.30 -8.23 -12.10
C PRO A 324 -67.09 -9.53 -11.97
N GLU A 325 -67.80 -9.69 -10.81
CA GLU A 325 -68.70 -10.81 -10.65
C GLU A 325 -69.53 -10.94 -11.94
N ALA A 326 -69.48 -12.14 -12.53
CA ALA A 326 -70.26 -12.41 -13.74
C ALA A 326 -71.68 -11.97 -13.48
N ASP A 327 -72.18 -10.99 -14.25
CA ASP A 327 -73.54 -10.48 -14.13
C ASP A 327 -74.49 -11.68 -14.11
N PRO A 328 -75.30 -11.94 -13.05
CA PRO A 328 -76.16 -13.09 -12.97
C PRO A 328 -77.15 -13.22 -14.15
N ARG A 329 -77.28 -12.17 -14.95
CA ARG A 329 -78.10 -12.15 -16.17
C ARG A 329 -77.48 -12.99 -17.30
N TRP A 330 -76.23 -13.33 -17.30
CA TRP A 330 -75.56 -14.18 -18.30
C TRP A 330 -75.68 -15.71 -17.98
N ALA A 331 -76.17 -16.03 -16.81
CA ALA A 331 -76.38 -17.44 -16.39
C ALA A 331 -77.65 -18.05 -16.92
N LEU A 332 -78.43 -17.35 -17.72
CA LEU A 332 -79.75 -17.76 -18.17
C LEU A 332 -79.82 -17.85 -19.70
N LEU A 333 -78.81 -18.20 -20.43
CA LEU A 333 -78.93 -18.65 -21.78
C LEU A 333 -79.30 -20.12 -21.83
N PRO A 334 -80.47 -20.52 -22.36
CA PRO A 334 -80.80 -21.93 -22.46
C PRO A 334 -79.85 -22.64 -23.46
N ASP A 335 -79.43 -23.83 -23.11
CA ASP A 335 -78.75 -24.75 -23.96
C ASP A 335 -79.68 -25.05 -25.17
N GLU A 336 -79.26 -24.76 -26.38
CA GLU A 336 -79.81 -25.33 -27.63
C GLU A 336 -79.19 -26.73 -27.89
#